data_5648a913f8dd2248c3160431420576d0
#
_entry.id   5648a913f8dd2248c3160431420576d0
#
_cell.length_a   1.000
_cell.length_b   1.000
_cell.length_c   1.000
_cell.angle_alpha   90.00
_cell.angle_beta   90.00
_cell.angle_gamma   90.00
#
_symmetry.space_group_name_H-M   'P 1'
#
loop_
_entity.id
_entity.type
_entity.pdbx_description
1 polymer ?
#
loop_
_entity_poly.entity_id
_entity_poly.type
_entity_poly.pdbx_seq_one_letter_code
_entity_poly.pdbx_strand_id
1 'polypeptide(L)'
;MTPKVRQAVIMVGGKGTRLRPLTDNCPKPILPVLDKPCLEYFIDSIAKEGITDVILACGYKSEYMTSAIGDGSRQGISITYSYEDHPMGTAGAVKLLEDRLDDVFIAVNGDVFIDIDVGKEIRDHFEHDASVTIALTTVSDPTQFGIVGLDDDGRITRFKEKPKKEEAFSNLINAGVYVFNKDVLRFVPKGEPFDLSKDLFPILLENGYRLQGHRMDGHWRDVGRPYDLFHANLETAARKESPDDSSVDSCEISGTFYSGSRSKVSACCVKDTVIHGDCIVKDSTISDSLIMSHCNIHDARIEGSILGKGCIVGKGAMLKDAVIGDGAIIPDGMSIEGTIDRTAYKRKAVFIDRDDTINDDVGHCSRPEDIRLLPGVSNAIASLNRSGFLVIMVTNQSVIGRGMVDEKGLDAIHDKLREDLLATGGGVIDDIFYCPHLPDAGCDCRKPKPMLGLKAIEKYGIDPRYSFMVGDSDKDIEFGRNIGVKPIKVDGDYTFVDAVNDIIDA
;
A
#
# COMPACT_ATOMS: atom_id res chain seq x y z
N MET A 1 14.41 16.75 32.90
CA MET A 1 13.35 16.40 31.95
C MET A 1 14.04 16.10 30.63
N THR A 2 13.88 14.91 30.09
CA THR A 2 14.37 14.60 28.76
C THR A 2 13.73 15.58 27.78
N PRO A 3 14.49 16.25 26.87
CA PRO A 3 13.90 17.11 25.87
C PRO A 3 12.90 16.31 25.04
N LYS A 4 11.72 16.87 24.82
CA LYS A 4 10.63 16.16 24.16
C LYS A 4 10.72 16.37 22.64
N VAL A 5 11.11 15.32 21.89
CA VAL A 5 10.96 15.30 20.44
C VAL A 5 9.49 15.14 20.12
N ARG A 6 8.94 16.01 19.27
CA ARG A 6 7.50 16.09 18.97
C ARG A 6 7.19 15.67 17.53
N GLN A 7 8.18 15.74 16.66
CA GLN A 7 7.97 15.64 15.21
C GLN A 7 8.73 14.48 14.58
N ALA A 8 8.10 13.84 13.58
CA ALA A 8 8.74 12.82 12.74
C ALA A 8 8.50 13.07 11.25
N VAL A 9 9.50 12.76 10.43
CA VAL A 9 9.43 12.73 8.96
C VAL A 9 9.59 11.29 8.51
N ILE A 10 8.64 10.77 7.75
CA ILE A 10 8.70 9.42 7.19
C ILE A 10 8.86 9.53 5.68
N MET A 11 9.99 9.05 5.17
CA MET A 11 10.31 9.09 3.74
C MET A 11 9.70 7.88 3.04
N VAL A 12 8.63 8.08 2.29
CA VAL A 12 7.86 6.99 1.63
C VAL A 12 8.00 7.04 0.11
N GLY A 13 9.25 7.09 -0.33
CA GLY A 13 9.61 7.04 -1.75
C GLY A 13 9.81 5.61 -2.26
N GLY A 14 9.84 5.47 -3.59
CA GLY A 14 10.22 4.22 -4.25
C GLY A 14 9.05 3.40 -4.82
N LYS A 15 9.33 2.76 -5.98
CA LYS A 15 8.32 2.03 -6.78
C LYS A 15 8.07 0.59 -6.32
N GLY A 16 8.88 0.06 -5.39
CA GLY A 16 8.73 -1.32 -4.88
C GLY A 16 8.76 -2.42 -5.95
N THR A 17 9.49 -2.24 -7.06
CA THR A 17 9.42 -3.12 -8.25
C THR A 17 9.78 -4.57 -7.99
N ARG A 18 10.62 -4.85 -7.00
CA ARG A 18 11.04 -6.21 -6.62
C ARG A 18 9.93 -7.02 -5.92
N LEU A 19 8.89 -6.34 -5.44
CA LEU A 19 7.71 -6.92 -4.78
C LEU A 19 6.53 -7.14 -5.72
N ARG A 20 6.68 -6.80 -7.01
CA ARG A 20 5.61 -7.08 -7.99
C ARG A 20 5.32 -8.56 -8.08
N PRO A 21 4.03 -8.92 -8.28
CA PRO A 21 2.87 -8.07 -8.58
C PRO A 21 2.16 -7.43 -7.37
N LEU A 22 2.58 -7.67 -6.13
CA LEU A 22 1.94 -7.17 -4.91
C LEU A 22 1.93 -5.63 -4.83
N THR A 23 2.91 -4.97 -5.44
CA THR A 23 3.04 -3.50 -5.47
C THR A 23 2.50 -2.87 -6.76
N ASP A 24 1.80 -3.61 -7.59
CA ASP A 24 1.20 -3.04 -8.80
C ASP A 24 0.12 -2.01 -8.47
N ASN A 25 -0.67 -2.25 -7.41
CA ASN A 25 -1.74 -1.38 -6.95
C ASN A 25 -1.55 -0.86 -5.51
N CYS A 26 -0.39 -1.15 -4.88
CA CYS A 26 -0.14 -0.86 -3.48
C CYS A 26 1.31 -0.42 -3.28
N PRO A 27 1.59 0.79 -2.74
CA PRO A 27 2.94 1.17 -2.36
C PRO A 27 3.52 0.24 -1.30
N LYS A 28 4.83 -0.02 -1.35
CA LYS A 28 5.53 -0.90 -0.41
C LYS A 28 5.22 -0.61 1.07
N PRO A 29 5.21 0.64 1.56
CA PRO A 29 4.99 0.95 2.98
C PRO A 29 3.64 0.51 3.53
N ILE A 30 2.64 0.35 2.67
CA ILE A 30 1.29 -0.08 3.08
C ILE A 30 0.97 -1.53 2.74
N LEU A 31 1.96 -2.33 2.29
CA LEU A 31 1.80 -3.77 2.27
C LEU A 31 1.51 -4.27 3.70
N PRO A 32 0.55 -5.19 3.87
CA PRO A 32 0.13 -5.60 5.20
C PRO A 32 1.15 -6.52 5.87
N VAL A 33 1.39 -6.28 7.16
CA VAL A 33 1.97 -7.25 8.08
C VAL A 33 0.87 -7.61 9.06
N LEU A 34 0.42 -8.84 9.04
CA LEU A 34 -0.86 -9.26 9.62
C LEU A 34 -2.01 -8.38 9.09
N ASP A 35 -2.75 -7.74 9.96
CA ASP A 35 -3.98 -7.01 9.61
C ASP A 35 -3.79 -5.49 9.49
N LYS A 36 -2.55 -4.99 9.49
CA LYS A 36 -2.28 -3.55 9.35
C LYS A 36 -1.10 -3.22 8.42
N PRO A 37 -1.07 -2.02 7.81
CA PRO A 37 0.06 -1.55 7.00
C PRO A 37 1.40 -1.68 7.73
N CYS A 38 2.44 -2.11 7.01
CA CYS A 38 3.80 -2.21 7.54
C CYS A 38 4.24 -0.92 8.25
N LEU A 39 3.97 0.23 7.67
CA LEU A 39 4.33 1.54 8.22
C LEU A 39 3.62 1.89 9.54
N GLU A 40 2.41 1.38 9.77
CA GLU A 40 1.66 1.66 11.00
C GLU A 40 2.34 1.12 12.27
N TYR A 41 3.17 0.10 12.17
CA TYR A 41 3.95 -0.39 13.33
C TYR A 41 4.89 0.68 13.85
N PHE A 42 5.59 1.38 12.94
CA PHE A 42 6.45 2.49 13.33
C PHE A 42 5.64 3.71 13.81
N ILE A 43 4.54 4.04 13.14
CA ILE A 43 3.64 5.13 13.57
C ILE A 43 3.13 4.88 15.00
N ASP A 44 2.71 3.65 15.32
CA ASP A 44 2.29 3.30 16.68
C ASP A 44 3.44 3.41 17.69
N SER A 45 4.68 3.07 17.29
CA SER A 45 5.86 3.18 18.15
C SER A 45 6.17 4.64 18.49
N ILE A 46 6.16 5.54 17.51
CA ILE A 46 6.42 6.97 17.75
C ILE A 46 5.27 7.65 18.52
N ALA A 47 4.03 7.26 18.27
CA ALA A 47 2.88 7.81 19.00
C ALA A 47 2.95 7.47 20.50
N LYS A 48 3.40 6.27 20.88
CA LYS A 48 3.63 5.86 22.28
C LYS A 48 4.67 6.74 23.00
N GLU A 49 5.67 7.21 22.28
CA GLU A 49 6.71 8.12 22.80
C GLU A 49 6.26 9.59 22.83
N GLY A 50 5.01 9.87 22.45
CA GLY A 50 4.41 11.20 22.49
C GLY A 50 4.83 12.12 21.36
N ILE A 51 5.26 11.54 20.24
CA ILE A 51 5.43 12.26 18.97
C ILE A 51 4.03 12.47 18.40
N THR A 52 3.68 13.72 18.12
CA THR A 52 2.30 14.13 17.77
C THR A 52 2.17 14.73 16.38
N ASP A 53 3.28 15.07 15.74
CA ASP A 53 3.32 15.68 14.41
C ASP A 53 4.16 14.85 13.46
N VAL A 54 3.52 14.24 12.47
CA VAL A 54 4.16 13.34 11.50
C VAL A 54 4.00 13.88 10.09
N ILE A 55 5.08 13.97 9.34
CA ILE A 55 5.08 14.36 7.94
C ILE A 55 5.47 13.17 7.09
N LEU A 56 4.56 12.70 6.25
CA LEU A 56 4.84 11.69 5.23
C LEU A 56 5.37 12.38 3.96
N ALA A 57 6.68 12.23 3.69
CA ALA A 57 7.30 12.70 2.44
C ALA A 57 7.04 11.66 1.35
N CYS A 58 6.04 11.92 0.51
CA CYS A 58 5.50 10.97 -0.46
C CYS A 58 6.05 11.23 -1.88
N GLY A 59 6.40 10.14 -2.56
CA GLY A 59 6.69 10.12 -3.98
C GLY A 59 5.62 9.38 -4.77
N TYR A 60 5.92 8.17 -5.19
CA TYR A 60 5.09 7.34 -6.06
C TYR A 60 3.79 6.83 -5.39
N LYS A 61 2.65 6.95 -6.08
CA LYS A 61 1.32 6.46 -5.64
C LYS A 61 0.88 6.97 -4.26
N SER A 62 1.07 8.25 -4.06
CA SER A 62 0.76 8.94 -2.79
C SER A 62 -0.71 8.84 -2.38
N GLU A 63 -1.62 8.75 -3.35
CA GLU A 63 -3.06 8.57 -3.12
C GLU A 63 -3.38 7.33 -2.27
N TYR A 64 -2.73 6.21 -2.55
CA TYR A 64 -2.91 4.98 -1.74
C TYR A 64 -2.38 5.13 -0.31
N MET A 65 -1.35 5.97 -0.10
CA MET A 65 -0.81 6.24 1.24
C MET A 65 -1.84 6.95 2.11
N THR A 66 -2.46 8.01 1.59
CA THR A 66 -3.49 8.78 2.31
C THR A 66 -4.69 7.89 2.67
N SER A 67 -5.13 7.05 1.73
CA SER A 67 -6.22 6.09 1.95
C SER A 67 -5.92 5.08 3.06
N ALA A 68 -4.70 4.52 3.09
CA ALA A 68 -4.35 3.45 4.00
C ALA A 68 -3.99 3.97 5.40
N ILE A 69 -3.25 5.06 5.50
CA ILE A 69 -2.70 5.59 6.76
C ILE A 69 -3.63 6.63 7.40
N GLY A 70 -4.33 7.44 6.59
CA GLY A 70 -5.24 8.48 7.09
C GLY A 70 -4.51 9.70 7.68
N ASP A 71 -5.18 10.43 8.55
CA ASP A 71 -4.73 11.68 9.17
C ASP A 71 -4.06 11.50 10.55
N GLY A 72 -3.94 10.27 11.03
CA GLY A 72 -3.35 9.93 12.33
C GLY A 72 -4.31 10.04 13.51
N SER A 73 -5.55 10.42 13.32
CA SER A 73 -6.55 10.57 14.39
C SER A 73 -6.76 9.27 15.17
N ARG A 74 -6.65 8.10 14.52
CA ARG A 74 -6.73 6.77 15.16
C ARG A 74 -5.65 6.56 16.24
N GLN A 75 -4.45 7.10 16.02
CA GLN A 75 -3.31 7.03 16.94
C GLN A 75 -3.22 8.24 17.88
N GLY A 76 -4.11 9.23 17.75
CA GLY A 76 -4.08 10.47 18.53
C GLY A 76 -2.96 11.44 18.14
N ILE A 77 -2.49 11.37 16.90
CA ILE A 77 -1.44 12.20 16.30
C ILE A 77 -2.00 12.95 15.08
N SER A 78 -1.21 13.88 14.53
CA SER A 78 -1.51 14.56 13.26
C SER A 78 -0.55 14.06 12.19
N ILE A 79 -1.08 13.54 11.09
CA ILE A 79 -0.30 13.13 9.92
C ILE A 79 -0.59 14.09 8.77
N THR A 80 0.47 14.69 8.22
CA THR A 80 0.40 15.53 7.03
C THR A 80 1.22 14.91 5.91
N TYR A 81 0.85 15.20 4.68
CA TYR A 81 1.49 14.65 3.48
C TYR A 81 2.23 15.75 2.74
N SER A 82 3.44 15.45 2.27
CA SER A 82 4.24 16.31 1.41
C SER A 82 4.60 15.53 0.15
N TYR A 83 4.43 16.14 -1.00
CA TYR A 83 4.63 15.49 -2.30
C TYR A 83 5.86 16.06 -3.00
N GLU A 84 6.63 15.16 -3.62
CA GLU A 84 7.80 15.52 -4.42
C GLU A 84 7.43 15.53 -5.90
N ASP A 85 7.77 16.60 -6.62
CA ASP A 85 7.56 16.68 -8.07
C ASP A 85 8.51 15.72 -8.83
N HIS A 86 9.65 15.43 -8.26
CA HIS A 86 10.63 14.46 -8.76
C HIS A 86 11.45 13.89 -7.59
N PRO A 87 12.07 12.69 -7.76
CA PRO A 87 12.80 12.04 -6.68
C PRO A 87 13.96 12.89 -6.16
N MET A 88 13.91 13.29 -4.90
CA MET A 88 14.89 14.17 -4.25
C MET A 88 15.97 13.41 -3.47
N GLY A 89 15.88 12.09 -3.37
CA GLY A 89 16.71 11.32 -2.44
C GLY A 89 16.29 11.53 -0.98
N THR A 90 16.88 10.76 -0.07
CA THR A 90 16.44 10.74 1.32
C THR A 90 16.70 12.05 2.07
N ALA A 91 17.88 12.66 1.92
CA ALA A 91 18.19 13.94 2.54
C ALA A 91 17.51 15.11 1.83
N GLY A 92 17.39 15.07 0.51
CA GLY A 92 16.67 16.09 -0.26
C GLY A 92 15.20 16.16 0.09
N ALA A 93 14.54 15.03 0.31
CA ALA A 93 13.15 14.96 0.78
C ALA A 93 12.97 15.66 2.15
N VAL A 94 13.87 15.39 3.09
CA VAL A 94 13.88 16.08 4.40
C VAL A 94 14.17 17.56 4.26
N LYS A 95 15.10 17.95 3.37
CA LYS A 95 15.45 19.36 3.11
C LYS A 95 14.28 20.18 2.58
N LEU A 96 13.40 19.60 1.76
CA LEU A 96 12.18 20.28 1.28
C LEU A 96 11.26 20.71 2.43
N LEU A 97 11.35 20.03 3.56
CA LEU A 97 10.52 20.26 4.75
C LEU A 97 11.18 21.18 5.79
N GLU A 98 12.43 21.66 5.56
CA GLU A 98 13.25 22.37 6.55
C GLU A 98 12.51 23.48 7.29
N ASP A 99 11.71 24.29 6.60
CA ASP A 99 10.98 25.41 7.17
C ASP A 99 9.82 24.96 8.11
N ARG A 100 9.43 23.66 8.04
CA ARG A 100 8.36 23.06 8.85
C ARG A 100 8.91 22.21 10.00
N LEU A 101 10.22 21.95 10.06
CA LEU A 101 10.83 21.05 11.03
C LEU A 101 11.16 21.76 12.34
N ASP A 102 10.98 21.04 13.44
CA ASP A 102 11.46 21.39 14.77
C ASP A 102 13.02 21.31 14.82
N ASP A 103 13.63 21.86 15.86
CA ASP A 103 15.11 21.85 16.02
C ASP A 103 15.65 20.43 16.15
N VAL A 104 14.90 19.51 16.77
CA VAL A 104 15.19 18.08 16.84
C VAL A 104 13.96 17.30 16.38
N PHE A 105 14.16 16.40 15.44
CA PHE A 105 13.10 15.58 14.86
C PHE A 105 13.59 14.17 14.56
N ILE A 106 12.66 13.24 14.37
CA ILE A 106 12.94 11.90 13.87
C ILE A 106 12.78 11.87 12.35
N ALA A 107 13.69 11.18 11.67
CA ALA A 107 13.50 10.80 10.27
C ALA A 107 13.58 9.27 10.13
N VAL A 108 12.75 8.69 9.24
CA VAL A 108 12.75 7.26 9.02
C VAL A 108 12.53 6.91 7.55
N ASN A 109 13.19 5.83 7.12
CA ASN A 109 12.91 5.21 5.83
C ASN A 109 11.62 4.40 5.94
N GLY A 110 10.55 4.85 5.32
CA GLY A 110 9.21 4.24 5.41
C GLY A 110 9.05 2.94 4.62
N ASP A 111 10.11 2.44 4.00
CA ASP A 111 10.11 1.19 3.24
C ASP A 111 10.67 -0.02 4.03
N VAL A 112 10.82 0.13 5.33
CA VAL A 112 11.33 -0.89 6.27
C VAL A 112 10.23 -1.25 7.28
N PHE A 113 10.11 -2.52 7.62
CA PHE A 113 9.30 -2.96 8.75
C PHE A 113 10.06 -2.68 10.05
N ILE A 114 9.49 -1.85 10.92
CA ILE A 114 10.12 -1.39 12.15
C ILE A 114 9.10 -1.43 13.29
N ASP A 115 9.45 -2.17 14.35
CA ASP A 115 8.71 -2.26 15.60
C ASP A 115 9.71 -2.17 16.76
N ILE A 116 10.11 -0.96 17.15
CA ILE A 116 11.17 -0.64 18.11
C ILE A 116 10.73 0.37 19.16
N ASP A 117 11.49 0.45 20.26
CA ASP A 117 11.38 1.51 21.27
C ASP A 117 12.17 2.75 20.84
N VAL A 118 11.52 3.66 20.10
CA VAL A 118 12.14 4.90 19.60
C VAL A 118 12.60 5.84 20.75
N GLY A 119 12.02 5.70 21.92
CA GLY A 119 12.41 6.48 23.09
C GLY A 119 13.87 6.27 23.51
N LYS A 120 14.42 5.07 23.23
CA LYS A 120 15.85 4.80 23.47
C LYS A 120 16.75 5.59 22.53
N GLU A 121 16.40 5.65 21.26
CA GLU A 121 17.12 6.44 20.24
C GLU A 121 17.16 7.92 20.63
N ILE A 122 16.01 8.45 21.09
CA ILE A 122 15.90 9.84 21.53
C ILE A 122 16.78 10.09 22.78
N ARG A 123 16.74 9.21 23.77
CA ARG A 123 17.56 9.35 24.98
C ARG A 123 19.06 9.35 24.64
N ASP A 124 19.49 8.40 23.84
CA ASP A 124 20.88 8.26 23.41
C ASP A 124 21.38 9.50 22.66
N HIS A 125 20.52 10.11 21.84
CA HIS A 125 20.81 11.34 21.12
C HIS A 125 21.20 12.49 22.05
N PHE A 126 20.40 12.74 23.09
CA PHE A 126 20.65 13.83 24.03
C PHE A 126 21.74 13.51 25.05
N GLU A 127 21.89 12.25 25.49
CA GLU A 127 22.93 11.82 26.41
C GLU A 127 24.33 12.04 25.84
N HIS A 128 24.47 11.90 24.52
CA HIS A 128 25.75 12.05 23.85
C HIS A 128 25.94 13.39 23.12
N ASP A 129 25.00 14.32 23.24
CA ASP A 129 25.00 15.60 22.51
C ASP A 129 25.28 15.38 21.00
N ALA A 130 24.58 14.40 20.42
CA ALA A 130 24.79 13.99 19.04
C ALA A 130 24.15 14.97 18.05
N SER A 131 24.78 15.16 16.90
CA SER A 131 24.19 15.91 15.79
C SER A 131 23.20 15.05 15.00
N VAL A 132 23.49 13.74 14.91
CA VAL A 132 22.61 12.71 14.37
C VAL A 132 22.81 11.45 15.16
N THR A 133 21.72 10.80 15.59
CA THR A 133 21.74 9.43 16.11
C THR A 133 21.16 8.50 15.05
N ILE A 134 21.82 7.39 14.78
CA ILE A 134 21.43 6.39 13.78
C ILE A 134 21.13 5.08 14.49
N ALA A 135 19.91 4.58 14.37
CA ALA A 135 19.56 3.25 14.82
C ALA A 135 20.28 2.18 13.99
N LEU A 136 20.85 1.21 14.66
CA LEU A 136 21.70 0.18 14.07
C LEU A 136 21.15 -1.21 14.35
N THR A 137 21.29 -2.11 13.39
CA THR A 137 21.01 -3.54 13.55
C THR A 137 22.11 -4.38 12.91
N THR A 138 22.10 -5.69 13.16
CA THR A 138 23.10 -6.62 12.62
C THR A 138 22.45 -7.53 11.59
N VAL A 139 23.09 -7.70 10.44
CA VAL A 139 22.66 -8.59 9.37
C VAL A 139 23.76 -9.58 8.97
N SER A 140 23.38 -10.70 8.36
CA SER A 140 24.33 -11.69 7.86
C SER A 140 25.07 -11.24 6.59
N ASP A 141 24.39 -10.52 5.70
CA ASP A 141 24.98 -9.94 4.48
C ASP A 141 24.77 -8.42 4.48
N PRO A 142 25.81 -7.63 4.77
CA PRO A 142 25.71 -6.18 4.87
C PRO A 142 25.88 -5.45 3.52
N THR A 143 26.11 -6.14 2.42
CA THR A 143 26.47 -5.53 1.11
C THR A 143 25.37 -4.69 0.49
N GLN A 144 24.14 -4.80 0.97
CA GLN A 144 22.98 -4.03 0.47
C GLN A 144 22.67 -2.79 1.31
N PHE A 145 23.43 -2.53 2.39
CA PHE A 145 23.15 -1.51 3.40
C PHE A 145 24.35 -0.59 3.64
N GLY A 146 24.10 0.50 4.33
CA GLY A 146 25.16 1.32 4.90
C GLY A 146 25.76 0.66 6.14
N ILE A 147 27.08 0.32 6.10
CA ILE A 147 27.77 -0.27 7.23
C ILE A 147 28.45 0.78 8.09
N VAL A 148 28.50 0.53 9.40
CA VAL A 148 29.09 1.45 10.36
C VAL A 148 30.17 0.78 11.22
N GLY A 149 31.19 1.58 11.59
CA GLY A 149 32.16 1.24 12.62
C GLY A 149 32.00 2.19 13.80
N LEU A 150 31.96 1.67 15.00
CA LEU A 150 31.79 2.41 16.25
C LEU A 150 33.11 2.46 17.04
N ASP A 151 33.31 3.50 17.84
CA ASP A 151 34.22 3.48 18.97
C ASP A 151 33.56 2.96 20.25
N ASP A 152 34.29 2.99 21.36
CA ASP A 152 33.84 2.45 22.66
C ASP A 152 32.67 3.26 23.25
N ASP A 153 32.50 4.53 22.86
CA ASP A 153 31.42 5.43 23.27
C ASP A 153 30.20 5.38 22.31
N GLY A 154 30.20 4.46 21.34
CA GLY A 154 29.15 4.31 20.35
C GLY A 154 29.14 5.38 19.26
N ARG A 155 30.16 6.24 19.20
CA ARG A 155 30.30 7.22 18.12
C ARG A 155 30.66 6.50 16.83
N ILE A 156 29.99 6.88 15.73
CA ILE A 156 30.30 6.37 14.40
C ILE A 156 31.61 7.00 13.92
N THR A 157 32.60 6.17 13.67
CA THR A 157 33.93 6.56 13.19
C THR A 157 34.13 6.26 11.71
N ARG A 158 33.35 5.34 11.17
CA ARG A 158 33.38 4.93 9.77
C ARG A 158 31.97 4.64 9.27
N PHE A 159 31.68 5.10 8.07
CA PHE A 159 30.43 4.82 7.36
C PHE A 159 30.72 4.47 5.90
N LYS A 160 30.10 3.43 5.37
CA LYS A 160 30.20 3.08 3.94
C LYS A 160 28.88 2.52 3.43
N GLU A 161 28.31 3.19 2.43
CA GLU A 161 27.06 2.74 1.79
C GLU A 161 27.33 1.63 0.78
N LYS A 162 26.60 0.52 0.86
CA LYS A 162 26.61 -0.63 -0.06
C LYS A 162 28.02 -1.09 -0.45
N PRO A 163 28.83 -1.53 0.52
CA PRO A 163 30.19 -1.95 0.26
C PRO A 163 30.21 -3.21 -0.62
N LYS A 164 31.29 -3.40 -1.37
CA LYS A 164 31.60 -4.71 -1.92
C LYS A 164 31.94 -5.66 -0.78
N LYS A 165 31.82 -6.96 -1.02
CA LYS A 165 32.05 -7.97 0.03
C LYS A 165 33.43 -7.84 0.69
N GLU A 166 34.45 -7.52 -0.11
CA GLU A 166 35.85 -7.32 0.32
C GLU A 166 36.07 -6.03 1.11
N GLU A 167 35.13 -5.09 1.01
CA GLU A 167 35.17 -3.79 1.66
C GLU A 167 34.35 -3.73 2.95
N ALA A 168 33.58 -4.81 3.22
CA ALA A 168 32.73 -4.89 4.39
C ALA A 168 33.59 -5.08 5.66
N PHE A 169 33.64 -4.04 6.47
CA PHE A 169 34.38 -4.03 7.73
C PHE A 169 33.49 -4.29 8.95
N SER A 170 32.18 -4.38 8.77
CA SER A 170 31.19 -4.57 9.83
C SER A 170 29.93 -5.22 9.29
N ASN A 171 29.26 -6.01 10.13
CA ASN A 171 27.88 -6.49 9.88
C ASN A 171 26.82 -5.59 10.56
N LEU A 172 27.26 -4.53 11.24
CA LEU A 172 26.40 -3.54 11.86
C LEU A 172 26.01 -2.52 10.78
N ILE A 173 24.70 -2.40 10.59
CA ILE A 173 24.14 -1.60 9.49
C ILE A 173 23.25 -0.47 9.98
N ASN A 174 23.11 0.55 9.18
CA ASN A 174 22.11 1.59 9.29
C ASN A 174 20.70 1.00 9.11
N ALA A 175 19.88 1.08 10.14
CA ALA A 175 18.51 0.55 10.14
C ALA A 175 17.46 1.50 9.53
N GLY A 176 17.86 2.72 9.15
CA GLY A 176 16.97 3.69 8.52
C GLY A 176 16.08 4.48 9.48
N VAL A 177 16.43 4.52 10.77
CA VAL A 177 15.79 5.39 11.79
C VAL A 177 16.82 6.32 12.35
N TYR A 178 16.47 7.59 12.43
CA TYR A 178 17.40 8.66 12.79
C TYR A 178 16.75 9.67 13.75
N VAL A 179 17.55 10.21 14.68
CA VAL A 179 17.24 11.44 15.40
C VAL A 179 18.18 12.53 14.91
N PHE A 180 17.65 13.63 14.45
CA PHE A 180 18.40 14.71 13.80
C PHE A 180 18.33 16.01 14.59
N ASN A 181 19.48 16.70 14.72
CA ASN A 181 19.48 18.15 14.90
C ASN A 181 19.27 18.81 13.53
N LYS A 182 18.31 19.71 13.42
CA LYS A 182 17.95 20.39 12.17
C LYS A 182 19.11 21.14 11.52
N ASP A 183 20.05 21.62 12.28
CA ASP A 183 21.19 22.42 11.81
C ASP A 183 22.09 21.68 10.80
N VAL A 184 22.08 20.33 10.82
CA VAL A 184 22.86 19.54 9.84
C VAL A 184 22.29 19.65 8.42
N LEU A 185 21.03 20.07 8.27
CA LEU A 185 20.42 20.25 6.95
C LEU A 185 21.04 21.39 6.14
N ARG A 186 21.85 22.25 6.75
CA ARG A 186 22.64 23.27 6.02
C ARG A 186 23.62 22.69 5.01
N PHE A 187 24.02 21.42 5.18
CA PHE A 187 24.89 20.71 4.26
C PHE A 187 24.16 20.10 3.05
N VAL A 188 22.83 20.10 3.09
CA VAL A 188 21.99 19.57 2.02
C VAL A 188 21.62 20.69 1.06
N PRO A 189 21.98 20.61 -0.23
CA PRO A 189 21.61 21.61 -1.22
C PRO A 189 20.10 21.65 -1.42
N LYS A 190 19.54 22.85 -1.60
CA LYS A 190 18.12 23.03 -1.82
C LYS A 190 17.73 22.71 -3.26
N GLY A 191 16.73 21.83 -3.45
CA GLY A 191 16.18 21.53 -4.77
C GLY A 191 17.01 20.55 -5.61
N GLU A 192 17.98 19.89 -5.02
CA GLU A 192 18.82 18.89 -5.69
C GLU A 192 18.66 17.51 -5.01
N PRO A 193 18.74 16.40 -5.78
CA PRO A 193 18.75 15.06 -5.20
C PRO A 193 19.96 14.87 -4.28
N PHE A 194 19.73 14.47 -3.04
CA PHE A 194 20.77 14.26 -2.04
C PHE A 194 20.38 13.12 -1.10
N ASP A 195 21.33 12.22 -0.80
CA ASP A 195 21.06 11.02 0.00
C ASP A 195 21.70 11.14 1.39
N LEU A 196 20.98 10.67 2.42
CA LEU A 196 21.49 10.67 3.80
C LEU A 196 22.78 9.85 3.91
N SER A 197 22.77 8.64 3.39
CA SER A 197 23.85 7.66 3.58
C SER A 197 25.04 7.88 2.66
N LYS A 198 24.79 8.29 1.40
CA LYS A 198 25.86 8.48 0.42
C LYS A 198 26.54 9.82 0.52
N ASP A 199 25.74 10.86 0.87
CA ASP A 199 26.20 12.23 0.74
C ASP A 199 26.31 12.90 2.11
N LEU A 200 25.23 12.94 2.92
CA LEU A 200 25.22 13.74 4.15
C LEU A 200 26.11 13.15 5.25
N PHE A 201 25.98 11.86 5.58
CA PHE A 201 26.74 11.28 6.69
C PHE A 201 28.25 11.32 6.49
N PRO A 202 28.82 11.04 5.29
CA PRO A 202 30.23 11.26 5.03
C PRO A 202 30.68 12.71 5.26
N ILE A 203 29.91 13.69 4.77
CA ILE A 203 30.21 15.13 4.95
C ILE A 203 30.21 15.48 6.45
N LEU A 204 29.26 15.01 7.23
CA LEU A 204 29.20 15.29 8.66
C LEU A 204 30.39 14.68 9.41
N LEU A 205 30.80 13.44 9.07
CA LEU A 205 31.99 12.80 9.64
C LEU A 205 33.27 13.57 9.32
N GLU A 206 33.47 13.97 8.06
CA GLU A 206 34.62 14.75 7.61
C GLU A 206 34.71 16.12 8.31
N ASN A 207 33.56 16.72 8.64
CA ASN A 207 33.49 18.01 9.35
C ASN A 207 33.49 17.85 10.88
N GLY A 208 33.71 16.63 11.42
CA GLY A 208 33.87 16.39 12.83
C GLY A 208 32.58 16.37 13.67
N TYR A 209 31.41 16.36 13.01
CA TYR A 209 30.11 16.23 13.68
C TYR A 209 30.00 14.90 14.42
N ARG A 210 29.33 14.90 15.55
CA ARG A 210 29.08 13.66 16.30
C ARG A 210 27.90 12.91 15.69
N LEU A 211 28.18 11.81 15.01
CA LEU A 211 27.21 10.79 14.63
C LEU A 211 27.26 9.69 15.68
N GLN A 212 26.15 9.46 16.36
CA GLN A 212 25.98 8.44 17.37
C GLN A 212 25.28 7.20 16.77
N GLY A 213 25.80 6.02 17.05
CA GLY A 213 25.17 4.76 16.65
C GLY A 213 24.53 4.09 17.85
N HIS A 214 23.23 3.87 17.82
CA HIS A 214 22.51 3.11 18.85
C HIS A 214 22.08 1.75 18.31
N ARG A 215 22.43 0.66 19.00
CA ARG A 215 21.94 -0.69 18.66
C ARG A 215 20.50 -0.80 19.11
N MET A 216 19.58 -0.79 18.17
CA MET A 216 18.15 -0.83 18.46
C MET A 216 17.73 -2.17 19.08
N ASP A 217 16.75 -2.10 19.97
CA ASP A 217 16.03 -3.24 20.51
C ASP A 217 14.67 -3.35 19.80
N GLY A 218 14.30 -4.53 19.33
CA GLY A 218 13.01 -4.78 18.68
C GLY A 218 13.13 -5.46 17.34
N HIS A 219 12.13 -5.28 16.50
CA HIS A 219 12.05 -5.98 15.22
C HIS A 219 12.28 -5.04 14.04
N TRP A 220 13.19 -5.46 13.20
CA TRP A 220 13.56 -4.75 11.98
C TRP A 220 13.71 -5.74 10.82
N ARG A 221 13.10 -5.38 9.67
CA ARG A 221 13.30 -6.13 8.42
C ARG A 221 13.14 -5.20 7.22
N ASP A 222 14.14 -5.21 6.33
CA ASP A 222 13.96 -4.63 4.99
C ASP A 222 13.01 -5.53 4.19
N VAL A 223 11.80 -5.04 3.93
CA VAL A 223 10.79 -5.76 3.13
C VAL A 223 11.09 -5.51 1.64
N GLY A 224 12.26 -5.93 1.20
CA GLY A 224 12.74 -5.68 -0.17
C GLY A 224 12.21 -6.66 -1.22
N ARG A 225 11.79 -7.86 -0.82
CA ARG A 225 11.35 -8.96 -1.69
C ARG A 225 10.13 -9.65 -1.10
N PRO A 226 9.36 -10.43 -1.88
CA PRO A 226 8.21 -11.19 -1.36
C PRO A 226 8.55 -12.08 -0.16
N TYR A 227 9.68 -12.77 -0.19
CA TYR A 227 10.18 -13.58 0.94
C TYR A 227 10.36 -12.76 2.23
N ASP A 228 10.86 -11.52 2.14
CA ASP A 228 11.04 -10.66 3.32
C ASP A 228 9.69 -10.26 3.92
N LEU A 229 8.67 -10.01 3.07
CA LEU A 229 7.31 -9.74 3.50
C LEU A 229 6.68 -10.93 4.22
N PHE A 230 6.84 -12.14 3.67
CA PHE A 230 6.39 -13.38 4.32
C PHE A 230 7.00 -13.53 5.71
N HIS A 231 8.32 -13.36 5.83
CA HIS A 231 9.01 -13.50 7.13
C HIS A 231 8.63 -12.39 8.12
N ALA A 232 8.42 -11.14 7.67
CA ALA A 232 7.89 -10.09 8.54
C ALA A 232 6.53 -10.48 9.14
N ASN A 233 5.66 -11.08 8.31
CA ASN A 233 4.37 -11.61 8.74
C ASN A 233 4.53 -12.79 9.71
N LEU A 234 5.35 -13.78 9.38
CA LEU A 234 5.53 -14.99 10.17
C LEU A 234 6.14 -14.69 11.55
N GLU A 235 7.19 -13.86 11.61
CA GLU A 235 7.82 -13.41 12.86
C GLU A 235 6.86 -12.60 13.74
N THR A 236 5.99 -11.80 13.13
CA THR A 236 4.97 -11.04 13.86
C THR A 236 3.87 -11.98 14.37
N ALA A 237 3.45 -12.95 13.56
CA ALA A 237 2.47 -13.98 13.93
C ALA A 237 2.92 -14.84 15.12
N ALA A 238 4.20 -15.17 15.20
CA ALA A 238 4.77 -15.94 16.30
C ALA A 238 4.61 -15.27 17.69
N ARG A 239 4.25 -13.97 17.72
CA ARG A 239 4.11 -13.15 18.94
C ARG A 239 2.69 -12.65 19.17
N LYS A 240 1.74 -13.01 18.30
CA LYS A 240 0.35 -12.60 18.38
C LYS A 240 -0.57 -13.80 18.26
N GLU A 241 -1.61 -13.77 19.03
CA GLU A 241 -2.71 -14.74 18.91
C GLU A 241 -3.65 -14.32 17.76
N SER A 242 -4.29 -15.30 17.14
CA SER A 242 -5.36 -15.04 16.17
C SER A 242 -6.54 -14.37 16.88
N PRO A 243 -7.24 -13.41 16.23
CA PRO A 243 -8.43 -12.77 16.80
C PRO A 243 -9.55 -13.76 17.12
N ASP A 244 -10.35 -13.46 18.16
CA ASP A 244 -11.45 -14.31 18.63
C ASP A 244 -12.56 -14.52 17.59
N ASP A 245 -12.71 -13.62 16.64
CA ASP A 245 -13.67 -13.68 15.54
C ASP A 245 -13.15 -14.47 14.32
N SER A 246 -11.93 -15.00 14.39
CA SER A 246 -11.41 -15.98 13.44
C SER A 246 -11.89 -17.39 13.82
N SER A 247 -12.29 -18.19 12.83
CA SER A 247 -12.75 -19.56 13.00
C SER A 247 -11.78 -20.56 12.37
N VAL A 248 -11.26 -21.49 13.18
CA VAL A 248 -10.39 -22.57 12.71
C VAL A 248 -10.97 -23.90 13.18
N ASP A 249 -11.42 -24.73 12.24
CA ASP A 249 -12.13 -25.98 12.54
C ASP A 249 -11.55 -27.18 11.79
N SER A 250 -11.38 -28.30 12.49
CA SER A 250 -10.92 -29.59 11.90
C SER A 250 -9.61 -29.46 11.11
N CYS A 251 -8.65 -28.64 11.59
CA CYS A 251 -7.37 -28.39 10.94
C CYS A 251 -6.21 -29.08 11.66
N GLU A 252 -5.24 -29.58 10.88
CA GLU A 252 -3.93 -30.00 11.36
C GLU A 252 -2.97 -28.82 11.22
N ILE A 253 -2.48 -28.30 12.37
CA ILE A 253 -1.59 -27.13 12.41
C ILE A 253 -0.23 -27.53 12.94
N SER A 254 0.83 -27.08 12.25
CA SER A 254 2.22 -27.25 12.67
C SER A 254 3.04 -25.98 12.43
N GLY A 255 4.04 -25.71 13.29
CA GLY A 255 4.83 -24.48 13.20
C GLY A 255 4.04 -23.23 13.57
N THR A 256 4.42 -22.08 13.01
CA THR A 256 3.75 -20.80 13.24
C THR A 256 2.51 -20.67 12.38
N PHE A 257 1.40 -20.36 13.01
CA PHE A 257 0.13 -20.13 12.31
C PHE A 257 -0.60 -18.91 12.86
N TYR A 258 -1.17 -18.13 11.97
CA TYR A 258 -2.06 -17.00 12.29
C TYR A 258 -3.23 -16.97 11.32
N SER A 259 -4.42 -16.75 11.83
CA SER A 259 -5.64 -16.53 11.05
C SER A 259 -6.27 -15.22 11.48
N GLY A 260 -6.37 -14.27 10.58
CA GLY A 260 -6.85 -12.91 10.84
C GLY A 260 -8.36 -12.84 11.08
N SER A 261 -8.82 -11.65 11.46
CA SER A 261 -10.22 -11.35 11.82
C SER A 261 -11.21 -11.83 10.76
N ARG A 262 -12.33 -12.41 11.18
CA ARG A 262 -13.43 -12.93 10.35
C ARG A 262 -13.04 -14.02 9.33
N SER A 263 -11.82 -14.55 9.39
CA SER A 263 -11.41 -15.64 8.51
C SER A 263 -11.96 -16.98 8.97
N LYS A 264 -12.24 -17.84 8.00
CA LYS A 264 -12.79 -19.20 8.21
C LYS A 264 -11.85 -20.21 7.57
N VAL A 265 -11.16 -21.00 8.39
CA VAL A 265 -10.23 -22.03 7.96
C VAL A 265 -10.77 -23.39 8.42
N SER A 266 -11.07 -24.30 7.50
CA SER A 266 -11.68 -25.58 7.85
C SER A 266 -11.14 -26.75 7.03
N ALA A 267 -10.98 -27.91 7.69
CA ALA A 267 -10.50 -29.16 7.09
C ALA A 267 -9.17 -28.97 6.33
N CYS A 268 -8.20 -28.25 6.92
CA CYS A 268 -6.93 -27.91 6.30
C CYS A 268 -5.73 -28.51 7.03
N CYS A 269 -4.65 -28.80 6.27
CA CYS A 269 -3.32 -29.05 6.83
C CYS A 269 -2.49 -27.79 6.64
N VAL A 270 -2.08 -27.14 7.74
CA VAL A 270 -1.40 -25.85 7.69
C VAL A 270 -0.06 -25.89 8.42
N LYS A 271 0.99 -25.35 7.77
CA LYS A 271 2.32 -25.28 8.37
C LYS A 271 2.97 -23.93 8.07
N ASP A 272 3.55 -23.28 9.09
CA ASP A 272 4.31 -22.03 8.95
C ASP A 272 3.63 -21.03 8.01
N THR A 273 2.35 -20.70 8.30
CA THR A 273 1.48 -19.96 7.37
C THR A 273 0.75 -18.82 8.09
N VAL A 274 0.64 -17.71 7.39
CA VAL A 274 -0.14 -16.55 7.82
C VAL A 274 -1.31 -16.34 6.85
N ILE A 275 -2.52 -16.32 7.38
CA ILE A 275 -3.76 -16.00 6.67
C ILE A 275 -4.29 -14.70 7.25
N HIS A 276 -4.44 -13.66 6.42
CA HIS A 276 -5.02 -12.38 6.83
C HIS A 276 -6.54 -12.46 7.01
N GLY A 277 -7.17 -11.36 7.41
CA GLY A 277 -8.60 -11.30 7.68
C GLY A 277 -9.50 -11.53 6.46
N ASP A 278 -10.77 -11.87 6.73
CA ASP A 278 -11.83 -12.05 5.73
C ASP A 278 -11.56 -13.17 4.68
N CYS A 279 -10.73 -14.16 5.01
CA CYS A 279 -10.43 -15.28 4.13
C CYS A 279 -11.36 -16.47 4.37
N ILE A 280 -11.67 -17.20 3.30
CA ILE A 280 -12.34 -18.52 3.36
C ILE A 280 -11.37 -19.54 2.79
N VAL A 281 -10.91 -20.49 3.64
CA VAL A 281 -9.96 -21.53 3.26
C VAL A 281 -10.51 -22.87 3.68
N LYS A 282 -10.71 -23.78 2.73
CA LYS A 282 -11.34 -25.05 2.98
C LYS A 282 -10.66 -26.19 2.24
N ASP A 283 -10.62 -27.39 2.87
CA ASP A 283 -10.17 -28.66 2.29
C ASP A 283 -8.76 -28.55 1.64
N SER A 284 -7.86 -27.73 2.18
CA SER A 284 -6.61 -27.34 1.53
C SER A 284 -5.36 -27.68 2.33
N THR A 285 -4.23 -27.86 1.64
CA THR A 285 -2.92 -28.00 2.25
C THR A 285 -2.06 -26.77 1.96
N ILE A 286 -1.64 -26.05 3.01
CA ILE A 286 -0.90 -24.79 2.87
C ILE A 286 0.34 -24.82 3.76
N SER A 287 1.51 -24.56 3.17
CA SER A 287 2.77 -24.48 3.91
C SER A 287 3.64 -23.32 3.46
N ASP A 288 4.40 -22.75 4.41
CA ASP A 288 5.40 -21.72 4.18
C ASP A 288 4.86 -20.55 3.33
N SER A 289 3.61 -20.12 3.63
CA SER A 289 2.84 -19.25 2.72
C SER A 289 2.18 -18.07 3.43
N LEU A 290 1.96 -16.99 2.67
CA LEU A 290 1.22 -15.80 3.09
C LEU A 290 -0.03 -15.65 2.22
N ILE A 291 -1.20 -15.69 2.84
CA ILE A 291 -2.49 -15.46 2.20
C ILE A 291 -3.02 -14.11 2.67
N MET A 292 -3.06 -13.12 1.78
CA MET A 292 -3.60 -11.81 2.13
C MET A 292 -5.13 -11.84 2.21
N SER A 293 -5.71 -10.76 2.70
CA SER A 293 -7.14 -10.66 3.02
C SER A 293 -8.09 -10.94 1.85
N HIS A 294 -9.32 -11.34 2.19
CA HIS A 294 -10.42 -11.59 1.25
C HIS A 294 -10.16 -12.70 0.21
N CYS A 295 -9.25 -13.63 0.49
CA CYS A 295 -9.01 -14.78 -0.39
C CYS A 295 -10.04 -15.88 -0.17
N ASN A 296 -10.44 -16.55 -1.26
CA ASN A 296 -11.31 -17.72 -1.26
C ASN A 296 -10.56 -18.90 -1.88
N ILE A 297 -10.25 -19.92 -1.05
CA ILE A 297 -9.40 -21.05 -1.42
C ILE A 297 -10.13 -22.34 -1.07
N HIS A 298 -10.27 -23.21 -2.06
CA HIS A 298 -10.97 -24.47 -1.87
C HIS A 298 -10.24 -25.62 -2.54
N ASP A 299 -9.98 -26.72 -1.77
CA ASP A 299 -9.36 -27.95 -2.27
C ASP A 299 -8.09 -27.69 -3.08
N ALA A 300 -7.14 -26.92 -2.50
CA ALA A 300 -5.92 -26.49 -3.14
C ALA A 300 -4.66 -26.91 -2.37
N ARG A 301 -3.54 -26.98 -3.07
CA ARG A 301 -2.21 -27.15 -2.49
C ARG A 301 -1.37 -25.90 -2.73
N ILE A 302 -0.90 -25.26 -1.66
CA ILE A 302 -0.14 -24.00 -1.71
C ILE A 302 1.14 -24.18 -0.86
N GLU A 303 2.30 -23.98 -1.48
CA GLU A 303 3.59 -24.16 -0.83
C GLU A 303 4.51 -23.00 -1.19
N GLY A 304 5.22 -22.40 -0.22
CA GLY A 304 6.20 -21.33 -0.42
C GLY A 304 5.65 -20.08 -1.11
N SER A 305 4.33 -19.84 -1.05
CA SER A 305 3.66 -18.90 -1.96
C SER A 305 3.07 -17.70 -1.24
N ILE A 306 2.93 -16.59 -1.97
CA ILE A 306 2.27 -15.38 -1.47
C ILE A 306 1.10 -15.05 -2.40
N LEU A 307 -0.10 -14.97 -1.84
CA LEU A 307 -1.31 -14.56 -2.53
C LEU A 307 -1.70 -13.15 -2.10
N GLY A 308 -1.86 -12.25 -3.06
CA GLY A 308 -2.40 -10.91 -2.86
C GLY A 308 -3.86 -10.93 -2.41
N LYS A 309 -4.42 -9.76 -2.16
CA LYS A 309 -5.79 -9.60 -1.64
C LYS A 309 -6.84 -10.10 -2.64
N GLY A 310 -7.88 -10.74 -2.11
CA GLY A 310 -9.05 -11.11 -2.89
C GLY A 310 -8.83 -12.17 -3.97
N CYS A 311 -7.80 -12.99 -3.86
CA CYS A 311 -7.56 -14.09 -4.79
C CYS A 311 -8.63 -15.18 -4.65
N ILE A 312 -9.02 -15.77 -5.78
CA ILE A 312 -9.88 -16.96 -5.85
C ILE A 312 -9.02 -18.10 -6.36
N VAL A 313 -8.92 -19.19 -5.56
CA VAL A 313 -8.15 -20.38 -5.95
C VAL A 313 -9.08 -21.54 -6.09
N GLY A 314 -9.19 -22.06 -7.32
CA GLY A 314 -10.09 -23.15 -7.69
C GLY A 314 -9.61 -24.51 -7.21
N LYS A 315 -10.51 -25.49 -7.30
CA LYS A 315 -10.32 -26.87 -6.81
C LYS A 315 -9.18 -27.59 -7.54
N GLY A 316 -8.35 -28.30 -6.78
CA GLY A 316 -7.22 -29.04 -7.32
C GLY A 316 -6.08 -28.15 -7.84
N ALA A 317 -6.13 -26.84 -7.60
CA ALA A 317 -5.04 -25.95 -7.97
C ALA A 317 -3.79 -26.20 -7.12
N MET A 318 -2.61 -26.06 -7.75
CA MET A 318 -1.31 -26.23 -7.09
C MET A 318 -0.45 -24.99 -7.30
N LEU A 319 -0.05 -24.35 -6.22
CA LEU A 319 0.82 -23.16 -6.23
C LEU A 319 2.10 -23.51 -5.48
N LYS A 320 3.26 -23.29 -6.12
CA LYS A 320 4.56 -23.55 -5.52
C LYS A 320 5.51 -22.38 -5.79
N ASP A 321 6.09 -21.84 -4.71
CA ASP A 321 7.01 -20.69 -4.76
C ASP A 321 6.46 -19.51 -5.58
N ALA A 322 5.11 -19.37 -5.60
CA ALA A 322 4.40 -18.44 -6.46
C ALA A 322 4.13 -17.11 -5.75
N VAL A 323 4.23 -16.00 -6.49
CA VAL A 323 3.78 -14.68 -6.03
C VAL A 323 2.65 -14.21 -6.94
N ILE A 324 1.44 -14.15 -6.38
CA ILE A 324 0.19 -13.87 -7.09
C ILE A 324 -0.29 -12.47 -6.67
N GLY A 325 -0.67 -11.63 -7.63
CA GLY A 325 -1.18 -10.28 -7.36
C GLY A 325 -2.65 -10.26 -6.94
N ASP A 326 -3.08 -9.08 -6.48
CA ASP A 326 -4.45 -8.86 -6.00
C ASP A 326 -5.52 -9.21 -7.04
N GLY A 327 -6.62 -9.79 -6.56
CA GLY A 327 -7.81 -10.12 -7.34
C GLY A 327 -7.62 -11.22 -8.38
N ALA A 328 -6.55 -11.99 -8.29
CA ALA A 328 -6.26 -13.08 -9.23
C ALA A 328 -7.26 -14.22 -9.11
N ILE A 329 -7.62 -14.78 -10.24
CA ILE A 329 -8.49 -15.95 -10.37
C ILE A 329 -7.67 -17.10 -10.92
N ILE A 330 -7.41 -18.10 -10.09
CA ILE A 330 -6.69 -19.32 -10.43
C ILE A 330 -7.73 -20.41 -10.72
N PRO A 331 -7.83 -20.90 -11.98
CA PRO A 331 -8.81 -21.91 -12.35
C PRO A 331 -8.59 -23.26 -11.67
N ASP A 332 -9.63 -24.09 -11.65
CA ASP A 332 -9.58 -25.48 -11.17
C ASP A 332 -8.45 -26.27 -11.87
N GLY A 333 -7.67 -27.00 -11.09
CA GLY A 333 -6.59 -27.87 -11.56
C GLY A 333 -5.37 -27.13 -12.12
N MET A 334 -5.31 -25.81 -12.04
CA MET A 334 -4.15 -25.04 -12.54
C MET A 334 -2.93 -25.26 -11.66
N SER A 335 -1.76 -25.49 -12.28
CA SER A 335 -0.47 -25.54 -11.57
C SER A 335 0.36 -24.31 -11.91
N ILE A 336 0.89 -23.65 -10.88
CA ILE A 336 1.77 -22.48 -11.00
C ILE A 336 3.02 -22.73 -10.16
N GLU A 337 4.19 -22.58 -10.76
CA GLU A 337 5.47 -22.64 -10.06
C GLU A 337 6.27 -21.36 -10.35
N GLY A 338 6.79 -20.72 -9.28
CA GLY A 338 7.52 -19.47 -9.35
C GLY A 338 6.66 -18.22 -9.57
N THR A 339 7.32 -17.08 -9.72
CA THR A 339 6.65 -15.80 -10.01
C THR A 339 6.24 -15.77 -11.47
N ILE A 340 4.95 -15.61 -11.72
CA ILE A 340 4.39 -15.51 -13.07
C ILE A 340 4.01 -14.07 -13.40
N ASP A 341 4.04 -13.75 -14.71
CA ASP A 341 3.54 -12.48 -15.21
C ASP A 341 2.04 -12.37 -14.90
N ARG A 342 1.58 -11.19 -14.51
CA ARG A 342 0.19 -10.92 -14.17
C ARG A 342 -0.79 -11.16 -15.33
N THR A 343 -0.30 -11.27 -16.57
CA THR A 343 -1.10 -11.66 -17.75
C THR A 343 -1.46 -13.14 -17.76
N ALA A 344 -0.81 -13.96 -16.95
CA ALA A 344 -1.06 -15.40 -16.88
C ALA A 344 -2.35 -15.77 -16.12
N TYR A 345 -2.96 -14.86 -15.40
CA TYR A 345 -4.23 -15.06 -14.70
C TYR A 345 -5.20 -13.90 -14.95
N LYS A 346 -6.49 -14.17 -14.73
CA LYS A 346 -7.55 -13.17 -14.83
C LYS A 346 -7.78 -12.47 -13.50
N ARG A 347 -8.44 -11.30 -13.53
CA ARG A 347 -8.76 -10.49 -12.35
C ARG A 347 -10.23 -10.17 -12.27
N LYS A 348 -10.74 -9.93 -11.06
CA LYS A 348 -12.10 -9.44 -10.83
C LYS A 348 -12.14 -7.91 -10.84
N ALA A 349 -13.24 -7.34 -11.30
CA ALA A 349 -13.44 -5.90 -11.39
C ALA A 349 -14.88 -5.47 -11.10
N VAL A 350 -15.03 -4.24 -10.63
CA VAL A 350 -16.32 -3.56 -10.62
C VAL A 350 -16.24 -2.38 -11.57
N PHE A 351 -17.06 -2.44 -12.62
CA PHE A 351 -17.31 -1.31 -13.50
C PHE A 351 -18.34 -0.41 -12.85
N ILE A 352 -18.13 0.90 -12.85
CA ILE A 352 -19.03 1.86 -12.24
C ILE A 352 -19.39 2.98 -13.22
N ASP A 353 -20.63 3.48 -13.20
CA ASP A 353 -20.94 4.77 -13.80
C ASP A 353 -20.54 5.91 -12.86
N ARG A 354 -20.55 7.15 -13.37
CA ARG A 354 -20.21 8.34 -12.60
C ARG A 354 -21.47 9.02 -12.06
N ASP A 355 -22.26 9.59 -12.96
CA ASP A 355 -23.37 10.47 -12.63
C ASP A 355 -24.54 9.66 -12.06
N ASP A 356 -25.20 10.12 -11.01
CA ASP A 356 -26.24 9.45 -10.22
C ASP A 356 -25.86 8.06 -9.65
N THR A 357 -24.60 7.66 -9.79
CA THR A 357 -24.06 6.41 -9.23
C THR A 357 -23.08 6.68 -8.11
N ILE A 358 -22.07 7.53 -8.35
CA ILE A 358 -21.06 7.92 -7.37
C ILE A 358 -21.01 9.44 -7.12
N ASN A 359 -21.61 10.23 -8.00
CA ASN A 359 -21.66 11.67 -8.01
C ASN A 359 -23.06 12.15 -8.36
N ASP A 360 -23.55 13.22 -7.69
CA ASP A 360 -24.81 13.88 -8.05
C ASP A 360 -24.78 14.31 -9.51
N ASP A 361 -25.83 13.99 -10.29
CA ASP A 361 -25.99 14.52 -11.66
C ASP A 361 -26.49 15.96 -11.60
N VAL A 362 -25.63 16.88 -11.94
CA VAL A 362 -25.99 18.32 -12.10
C VAL A 362 -26.45 18.65 -13.51
N GLY A 363 -26.82 17.63 -14.31
CA GLY A 363 -27.25 17.72 -15.69
C GLY A 363 -26.10 17.75 -16.71
N HIS A 364 -25.07 18.55 -16.47
CA HIS A 364 -23.85 18.59 -17.29
C HIS A 364 -22.65 19.02 -16.42
N CYS A 365 -21.97 18.06 -15.84
CA CYS A 365 -20.75 18.31 -15.10
C CYS A 365 -19.67 18.83 -16.06
N SER A 366 -19.40 20.13 -16.01
CA SER A 366 -18.52 20.84 -16.96
C SER A 366 -17.35 21.56 -16.26
N ARG A 367 -17.28 21.53 -14.93
CA ARG A 367 -16.22 22.13 -14.12
C ARG A 367 -15.89 21.23 -12.94
N PRO A 368 -14.67 21.26 -12.41
CA PRO A 368 -14.29 20.51 -11.22
C PRO A 368 -15.23 20.73 -10.01
N GLU A 369 -15.74 21.95 -9.82
CA GLU A 369 -16.63 22.31 -8.72
C GLU A 369 -18.05 21.70 -8.84
N ASP A 370 -18.38 21.13 -9.99
CA ASP A 370 -19.64 20.42 -10.22
C ASP A 370 -19.62 19.01 -9.60
N ILE A 371 -18.43 18.47 -9.22
CA ILE A 371 -18.30 17.18 -8.55
C ILE A 371 -18.85 17.25 -7.13
N ARG A 372 -19.80 16.36 -6.82
CA ARG A 372 -20.42 16.17 -5.51
C ARG A 372 -20.63 14.70 -5.25
N LEU A 373 -19.73 14.10 -4.49
CA LEU A 373 -19.83 12.68 -4.17
C LEU A 373 -21.11 12.36 -3.40
N LEU A 374 -21.76 11.28 -3.77
CA LEU A 374 -22.86 10.73 -2.99
C LEU A 374 -22.37 10.18 -1.64
N PRO A 375 -23.21 10.20 -0.58
CA PRO A 375 -22.81 9.76 0.75
C PRO A 375 -22.26 8.33 0.77
N GLY A 376 -21.10 8.12 1.43
CA GLY A 376 -20.51 6.81 1.65
C GLY A 376 -19.77 6.18 0.46
N VAL A 377 -19.88 6.78 -0.74
CA VAL A 377 -19.29 6.22 -1.99
C VAL A 377 -17.80 5.99 -1.87
N SER A 378 -17.05 6.94 -1.31
CA SER A 378 -15.61 6.80 -1.20
C SER A 378 -15.22 5.61 -0.31
N ASN A 379 -15.87 5.44 0.83
CA ASN A 379 -15.65 4.28 1.72
C ASN A 379 -16.02 2.95 1.03
N ALA A 380 -17.08 2.94 0.24
CA ALA A 380 -17.50 1.77 -0.51
C ALA A 380 -16.46 1.40 -1.59
N ILE A 381 -15.96 2.36 -2.36
CA ILE A 381 -14.88 2.14 -3.33
C ILE A 381 -13.61 1.64 -2.61
N ALA A 382 -13.24 2.24 -1.48
CA ALA A 382 -12.10 1.78 -0.69
C ALA A 382 -12.29 0.33 -0.21
N SER A 383 -13.52 -0.10 0.09
CA SER A 383 -13.81 -1.49 0.46
C SER A 383 -13.63 -2.45 -0.72
N LEU A 384 -14.05 -2.06 -1.94
CA LEU A 384 -13.76 -2.83 -3.15
C LEU A 384 -12.25 -2.98 -3.39
N ASN A 385 -11.50 -1.89 -3.25
CA ASN A 385 -10.04 -1.93 -3.39
C ASN A 385 -9.40 -2.87 -2.36
N ARG A 386 -9.84 -2.83 -1.09
CA ARG A 386 -9.35 -3.74 -0.04
C ARG A 386 -9.69 -5.20 -0.33
N SER A 387 -10.83 -5.46 -0.95
CA SER A 387 -11.26 -6.80 -1.37
C SER A 387 -10.63 -7.28 -2.69
N GLY A 388 -9.65 -6.55 -3.24
CA GLY A 388 -8.90 -6.93 -4.43
C GLY A 388 -9.62 -6.70 -5.77
N PHE A 389 -10.75 -6.00 -5.79
CA PHE A 389 -11.38 -5.60 -7.04
C PHE A 389 -10.64 -4.44 -7.70
N LEU A 390 -10.50 -4.51 -9.03
CA LEU A 390 -10.27 -3.32 -9.84
C LEU A 390 -11.54 -2.49 -9.89
N VAL A 391 -11.43 -1.18 -9.71
CA VAL A 391 -12.55 -0.24 -9.88
C VAL A 391 -12.34 0.54 -11.17
N ILE A 392 -13.19 0.28 -12.17
CA ILE A 392 -13.10 0.86 -13.50
C ILE A 392 -14.32 1.74 -13.75
N MET A 393 -14.12 3.04 -13.87
CA MET A 393 -15.21 3.94 -14.22
C MET A 393 -15.46 3.93 -15.74
N VAL A 394 -16.73 3.75 -16.15
CA VAL A 394 -17.14 3.82 -17.56
C VAL A 394 -18.33 4.76 -17.69
N THR A 395 -18.13 5.91 -18.31
CA THR A 395 -19.13 6.98 -18.33
C THR A 395 -19.35 7.62 -19.68
N ASN A 396 -20.55 8.17 -19.91
CA ASN A 396 -20.93 8.86 -21.15
C ASN A 396 -20.84 10.38 -20.96
N GLN A 397 -19.75 11.01 -21.40
CA GLN A 397 -19.48 12.43 -21.18
C GLN A 397 -19.69 13.30 -22.43
N SER A 398 -20.95 13.52 -22.76
CA SER A 398 -21.33 14.34 -23.93
C SER A 398 -21.00 15.84 -23.83
N VAL A 399 -20.51 16.30 -22.68
CA VAL A 399 -20.06 17.70 -22.48
C VAL A 399 -18.92 18.08 -23.43
N ILE A 400 -18.06 17.13 -23.82
CA ILE A 400 -17.05 17.35 -24.90
C ILE A 400 -17.70 17.53 -26.24
N GLY A 401 -18.58 16.62 -26.65
CA GLY A 401 -19.31 16.71 -27.95
C GLY A 401 -20.20 17.94 -28.07
N ARG A 402 -20.61 18.52 -26.93
CA ARG A 402 -21.34 19.78 -26.86
C ARG A 402 -20.44 21.02 -26.91
N GLY A 403 -19.12 20.85 -26.85
CA GLY A 403 -18.15 21.95 -26.79
C GLY A 403 -18.18 22.73 -25.48
N MET A 404 -18.68 22.13 -24.38
CA MET A 404 -18.75 22.78 -23.07
C MET A 404 -17.38 22.67 -22.34
N VAL A 405 -16.65 21.61 -22.60
CA VAL A 405 -15.26 21.38 -22.12
C VAL A 405 -14.46 20.69 -23.23
N ASP A 406 -13.12 20.82 -23.15
CA ASP A 406 -12.19 20.01 -23.92
C ASP A 406 -11.73 18.79 -23.11
N GLU A 407 -10.84 17.96 -23.68
CA GLU A 407 -10.30 16.79 -22.99
C GLU A 407 -9.56 17.17 -21.70
N LYS A 408 -8.80 18.27 -21.70
CA LYS A 408 -8.09 18.75 -20.50
C LYS A 408 -9.04 19.21 -19.39
N GLY A 409 -10.16 19.83 -19.77
CA GLY A 409 -11.20 20.21 -18.82
C GLY A 409 -11.88 18.99 -18.21
N LEU A 410 -12.12 17.93 -19.00
CA LEU A 410 -12.65 16.68 -18.48
C LEU A 410 -11.63 15.95 -17.59
N ASP A 411 -10.34 15.97 -17.92
CA ASP A 411 -9.27 15.42 -17.06
C ASP A 411 -9.24 16.12 -15.70
N ALA A 412 -9.35 17.47 -15.67
CA ALA A 412 -9.41 18.23 -14.42
C ALA A 412 -10.64 17.88 -13.57
N ILE A 413 -11.80 17.58 -14.20
CA ILE A 413 -13.00 17.10 -13.49
C ILE A 413 -12.74 15.71 -12.89
N HIS A 414 -12.12 14.81 -13.64
CA HIS A 414 -11.77 13.47 -13.15
C HIS A 414 -10.69 13.50 -12.05
N ASP A 415 -9.73 14.42 -12.14
CA ASP A 415 -8.73 14.60 -11.09
C ASP A 415 -9.37 15.09 -9.79
N LYS A 416 -10.30 16.05 -9.88
CA LYS A 416 -11.09 16.51 -8.72
C LYS A 416 -11.91 15.37 -8.11
N LEU A 417 -12.54 14.52 -8.93
CA LEU A 417 -13.25 13.33 -8.45
C LEU A 417 -12.32 12.39 -7.67
N ARG A 418 -11.13 12.12 -8.19
CA ARG A 418 -10.12 11.29 -7.51
C ARG A 418 -9.67 11.90 -6.19
N GLU A 419 -9.38 13.21 -6.19
CA GLU A 419 -9.01 13.95 -4.98
C GLU A 419 -10.09 13.86 -3.91
N ASP A 420 -11.37 14.07 -4.26
CA ASP A 420 -12.49 14.01 -3.31
C ASP A 420 -12.71 12.60 -2.76
N LEU A 421 -12.61 11.57 -3.60
CA LEU A 421 -12.67 10.16 -3.17
C LEU A 421 -11.57 9.85 -2.14
N LEU A 422 -10.35 10.31 -2.39
CA LEU A 422 -9.23 10.13 -1.47
C LEU A 422 -9.44 10.86 -0.15
N ALA A 423 -9.86 12.12 -0.22
CA ALA A 423 -10.02 12.97 0.96
C ALA A 423 -11.16 12.52 1.89
N THR A 424 -12.22 11.91 1.35
CA THR A 424 -13.43 11.57 2.11
C THR A 424 -13.51 10.14 2.64
N GLY A 425 -12.78 9.18 2.04
CA GLY A 425 -12.86 7.79 2.47
C GLY A 425 -11.79 6.87 1.85
N GLY A 426 -10.89 7.42 1.05
CA GLY A 426 -9.76 6.70 0.50
C GLY A 426 -10.08 5.76 -0.68
N GLY A 427 -11.20 5.96 -1.35
CA GLY A 427 -11.55 5.20 -2.54
C GLY A 427 -10.64 5.53 -3.73
N VAL A 428 -10.18 4.52 -4.46
CA VAL A 428 -9.31 4.67 -5.64
C VAL A 428 -9.99 4.09 -6.87
N ILE A 429 -10.09 4.89 -7.94
CA ILE A 429 -10.50 4.45 -9.27
C ILE A 429 -9.25 4.09 -10.07
N ASP A 430 -9.09 2.81 -10.44
CA ASP A 430 -7.91 2.30 -11.15
C ASP A 430 -7.80 2.86 -12.58
N ASP A 431 -8.94 3.06 -13.26
CA ASP A 431 -8.96 3.68 -14.60
C ASP A 431 -10.32 4.26 -14.93
N ILE A 432 -10.32 5.20 -15.89
CA ILE A 432 -11.51 5.89 -16.37
C ILE A 432 -11.61 5.77 -17.89
N PHE A 433 -12.71 5.20 -18.36
CA PHE A 433 -13.06 5.10 -19.77
C PHE A 433 -14.31 5.95 -20.03
N TYR A 434 -14.26 6.84 -21.01
CA TYR A 434 -15.39 7.71 -21.31
C TYR A 434 -15.72 7.80 -22.80
N CYS A 435 -16.99 8.06 -23.09
CA CYS A 435 -17.46 8.39 -24.42
C CYS A 435 -17.67 9.90 -24.53
N PRO A 436 -16.95 10.63 -25.40
CA PRO A 436 -17.08 12.07 -25.56
C PRO A 436 -18.22 12.49 -26.48
N HIS A 437 -18.87 11.56 -27.15
CA HIS A 437 -19.79 11.83 -28.26
C HIS A 437 -21.22 12.18 -27.81
N LEU A 438 -21.94 12.93 -28.66
CA LEU A 438 -23.36 13.18 -28.48
C LEU A 438 -24.18 11.88 -28.59
N PRO A 439 -25.40 11.84 -27.99
CA PRO A 439 -26.25 10.64 -28.01
C PRO A 439 -26.58 10.10 -29.40
N ASP A 440 -26.69 10.96 -30.36
CA ASP A 440 -27.06 10.71 -31.76
C ASP A 440 -25.87 10.54 -32.73
N ALA A 441 -24.65 10.62 -32.23
CA ALA A 441 -23.42 10.53 -33.02
C ALA A 441 -23.16 9.15 -33.64
N GLY A 442 -23.90 8.10 -33.24
CA GLY A 442 -23.79 6.76 -33.80
C GLY A 442 -22.48 6.03 -33.46
N CYS A 443 -21.67 6.54 -32.52
CA CYS A 443 -20.36 5.97 -32.15
C CYS A 443 -20.49 4.59 -31.51
N ASP A 444 -19.37 3.83 -31.45
CA ASP A 444 -19.33 2.50 -30.86
C ASP A 444 -18.93 2.51 -29.37
N CYS A 445 -18.45 3.66 -28.84
CA CYS A 445 -17.98 3.77 -27.47
C CYS A 445 -19.06 4.12 -26.45
N ARG A 446 -20.23 4.63 -26.87
CA ARG A 446 -21.25 5.07 -25.93
C ARG A 446 -22.03 3.91 -25.33
N LYS A 447 -22.13 3.85 -23.98
CA LYS A 447 -23.03 2.90 -23.30
C LYS A 447 -24.45 3.03 -23.84
N PRO A 448 -25.17 1.90 -24.14
CA PRO A 448 -24.87 0.54 -23.72
C PRO A 448 -23.94 -0.27 -24.65
N LYS A 449 -23.32 0.30 -25.67
CA LYS A 449 -22.39 -0.42 -26.55
C LYS A 449 -21.13 -0.84 -25.77
N PRO A 450 -20.58 -2.06 -26.02
CA PRO A 450 -19.61 -2.72 -25.13
C PRO A 450 -18.16 -2.24 -25.28
N MET A 451 -17.83 -1.42 -26.28
CA MET A 451 -16.44 -1.17 -26.69
C MET A 451 -15.52 -0.71 -25.54
N LEU A 452 -15.96 0.23 -24.69
CA LEU A 452 -15.13 0.73 -23.59
C LEU A 452 -14.88 -0.35 -22.54
N GLY A 453 -15.88 -1.15 -22.19
CA GLY A 453 -15.73 -2.25 -21.26
C GLY A 453 -14.83 -3.38 -21.81
N LEU A 454 -14.98 -3.72 -23.09
CA LEU A 454 -14.09 -4.73 -23.72
C LEU A 454 -12.63 -4.27 -23.76
N LYS A 455 -12.37 -2.96 -24.00
CA LYS A 455 -11.02 -2.40 -23.89
C LYS A 455 -10.44 -2.53 -22.47
N ALA A 456 -11.26 -2.26 -21.45
CA ALA A 456 -10.83 -2.43 -20.07
C ALA A 456 -10.56 -3.91 -19.72
N ILE A 457 -11.45 -4.82 -20.16
CA ILE A 457 -11.30 -6.27 -19.99
C ILE A 457 -9.98 -6.75 -20.60
N GLU A 458 -9.67 -6.34 -21.81
CA GLU A 458 -8.41 -6.68 -22.49
C GLU A 458 -7.19 -6.08 -21.78
N LYS A 459 -7.25 -4.76 -21.49
CA LYS A 459 -6.11 -4.04 -20.85
C LYS A 459 -5.71 -4.62 -19.50
N TYR A 460 -6.67 -5.02 -18.69
CA TYR A 460 -6.46 -5.46 -17.32
C TYR A 460 -6.57 -6.96 -17.11
N GLY A 461 -6.87 -7.74 -18.15
CA GLY A 461 -7.08 -9.17 -18.04
C GLY A 461 -8.27 -9.54 -17.15
N ILE A 462 -9.38 -8.81 -17.25
CA ILE A 462 -10.54 -9.01 -16.39
C ILE A 462 -11.30 -10.29 -16.77
N ASP A 463 -11.78 -11.04 -15.76
CA ASP A 463 -12.74 -12.14 -15.96
C ASP A 463 -14.17 -11.61 -15.74
N PRO A 464 -14.99 -11.53 -16.78
CA PRO A 464 -16.36 -11.02 -16.64
C PRO A 464 -17.23 -11.83 -15.67
N ARG A 465 -16.97 -13.13 -15.51
CA ARG A 465 -17.76 -14.03 -14.63
C ARG A 465 -17.70 -13.66 -13.15
N TYR A 466 -16.57 -13.02 -12.74
CA TYR A 466 -16.31 -12.56 -11.37
C TYR A 466 -16.34 -11.04 -11.25
N SER A 467 -16.99 -10.37 -12.21
CA SER A 467 -17.01 -8.93 -12.29
C SER A 467 -18.42 -8.37 -12.38
N PHE A 468 -18.57 -7.11 -12.02
CA PHE A 468 -19.87 -6.45 -11.89
C PHE A 468 -19.88 -5.13 -12.66
N MET A 469 -21.09 -4.68 -13.02
CA MET A 469 -21.37 -3.30 -13.46
C MET A 469 -22.39 -2.70 -12.52
N VAL A 470 -22.06 -1.58 -11.88
CA VAL A 470 -22.97 -0.82 -11.02
C VAL A 470 -23.28 0.52 -11.68
N GLY A 471 -24.55 0.82 -11.83
CA GLY A 471 -25.03 2.07 -12.44
C GLY A 471 -26.51 2.29 -12.19
N ASP A 472 -26.97 3.53 -12.37
CA ASP A 472 -28.35 3.97 -12.09
C ASP A 472 -29.31 3.72 -13.27
N SER A 473 -28.77 3.67 -14.49
CA SER A 473 -29.57 3.67 -15.71
C SER A 473 -29.70 2.29 -16.36
N ASP A 474 -30.78 2.07 -17.14
CA ASP A 474 -30.95 0.86 -17.93
C ASP A 474 -29.81 0.63 -18.93
N LYS A 475 -29.15 1.73 -19.37
CA LYS A 475 -27.99 1.67 -20.27
C LYS A 475 -26.79 1.01 -19.59
N ASP A 476 -26.61 1.18 -18.28
CA ASP A 476 -25.54 0.55 -17.51
C ASP A 476 -25.80 -0.94 -17.34
N ILE A 477 -27.08 -1.28 -17.09
CA ILE A 477 -27.51 -2.67 -16.97
C ILE A 477 -27.32 -3.43 -18.29
N GLU A 478 -27.71 -2.80 -19.40
CA GLU A 478 -27.52 -3.37 -20.74
C GLU A 478 -26.02 -3.44 -21.09
N PHE A 479 -25.25 -2.41 -20.76
CA PHE A 479 -23.79 -2.40 -20.93
C PHE A 479 -23.13 -3.55 -20.17
N GLY A 480 -23.48 -3.76 -18.90
CA GLY A 480 -22.97 -4.87 -18.10
C GLY A 480 -23.25 -6.23 -18.76
N ARG A 481 -24.47 -6.43 -19.26
CA ARG A 481 -24.83 -7.65 -20.02
C ARG A 481 -24.02 -7.80 -21.28
N ASN A 482 -23.81 -6.71 -22.02
CA ASN A 482 -23.08 -6.71 -23.30
C ASN A 482 -21.58 -7.02 -23.15
N ILE A 483 -20.98 -6.72 -22.00
CA ILE A 483 -19.59 -7.10 -21.68
C ILE A 483 -19.46 -8.38 -20.87
N GLY A 484 -20.61 -9.03 -20.53
CA GLY A 484 -20.64 -10.34 -19.87
C GLY A 484 -20.43 -10.29 -18.34
N VAL A 485 -20.55 -9.13 -17.70
CA VAL A 485 -20.48 -8.98 -16.25
C VAL A 485 -21.85 -8.96 -15.60
N LYS A 486 -21.93 -9.19 -14.27
CA LYS A 486 -23.20 -9.14 -13.51
C LYS A 486 -23.60 -7.67 -13.29
N PRO A 487 -24.72 -7.22 -13.88
CA PRO A 487 -25.19 -5.84 -13.69
C PRO A 487 -25.97 -5.69 -12.39
N ILE A 488 -25.77 -4.57 -11.70
CA ILE A 488 -26.51 -4.16 -10.50
C ILE A 488 -27.01 -2.75 -10.72
N LYS A 489 -28.33 -2.56 -10.64
CA LYS A 489 -28.95 -1.24 -10.76
C LYS A 489 -29.06 -0.61 -9.39
N VAL A 490 -28.62 0.65 -9.26
CA VAL A 490 -28.78 1.46 -8.06
C VAL A 490 -29.82 2.55 -8.28
N ASP A 491 -30.44 2.99 -7.19
CA ASP A 491 -31.44 4.07 -7.16
C ASP A 491 -31.47 4.72 -5.76
N GLY A 492 -32.52 5.50 -5.49
CA GLY A 492 -32.67 6.18 -4.20
C GLY A 492 -32.88 5.25 -3.00
N ASP A 493 -33.40 4.03 -3.22
CA ASP A 493 -33.71 3.05 -2.16
C ASP A 493 -32.60 1.99 -2.01
N TYR A 494 -31.89 1.68 -3.11
CA TYR A 494 -30.77 0.73 -3.14
C TYR A 494 -29.53 1.45 -3.69
N THR A 495 -28.68 1.86 -2.79
CA THR A 495 -27.54 2.76 -3.09
C THR A 495 -26.32 2.04 -3.64
N PHE A 496 -25.34 2.81 -4.13
CA PHE A 496 -24.02 2.27 -4.48
C PHE A 496 -23.36 1.55 -3.31
N VAL A 497 -23.54 2.05 -2.08
CA VAL A 497 -23.00 1.42 -0.86
C VAL A 497 -23.62 0.03 -0.63
N ASP A 498 -24.93 -0.11 -0.83
CA ASP A 498 -25.62 -1.38 -0.68
C ASP A 498 -25.15 -2.39 -1.73
N ALA A 499 -25.02 -1.93 -3.00
CA ALA A 499 -24.49 -2.76 -4.08
C ALA A 499 -23.06 -3.26 -3.80
N VAL A 500 -22.20 -2.41 -3.23
CA VAL A 500 -20.82 -2.78 -2.88
C VAL A 500 -20.80 -3.80 -1.73
N ASN A 501 -21.65 -3.65 -0.71
CA ASN A 501 -21.77 -4.62 0.37
C ASN A 501 -22.16 -5.99 -0.18
N ASP A 502 -23.19 -6.06 -1.03
CA ASP A 502 -23.62 -7.31 -1.67
C ASP A 502 -22.53 -7.94 -2.58
N ILE A 503 -21.71 -7.13 -3.25
CA ILE A 503 -20.59 -7.61 -4.07
C ILE A 503 -19.49 -8.24 -3.20
N ILE A 504 -19.20 -7.66 -2.04
CA ILE A 504 -18.12 -8.13 -1.15
C ILE A 504 -18.57 -9.40 -0.42
N ASP A 505 -19.83 -9.52 -0.08
CA ASP A 505 -20.42 -10.66 0.64
C ASP A 505 -20.71 -11.86 -0.28
N ALA A 506 -20.67 -11.68 -1.62
CA ALA A 506 -20.94 -12.71 -2.63
C ALA A 506 -19.73 -13.58 -2.97
#